data_bccfe6fb6ac5ad3fd830514cce82c0a7
#
_entry.id   bccfe6fb6ac5ad3fd830514cce82c0a7
#
_cell.length_a   1.000
_cell.length_b   1.000
_cell.length_c   1.000
_cell.angle_alpha   90.00
_cell.angle_beta   90.00
_cell.angle_gamma   90.00
#
_symmetry.space_group_name_H-M   'P 1'
#
loop_
_entity.id
_entity.type
_entity.pdbx_description
1 polymer ?
#
loop_
_entity_poly.entity_id
_entity_poly.type
_entity_poly.pdbx_seq_one_letter_code
_entity_poly.pdbx_strand_id
1 'polypeptide(L)'
;MASLSLKNVCKVYPNGFEAVKDFNLEVEDKEFIIFVGPSGCGKSTTLRMIAGLEEISSGELIIDGKVMNDVEPKDRDIAMVFQNYALYPHMTVFDNMAFGLKLRKVPKDEIKAKVEEAARILDLEKLLDRKPKALSGGQRQRVAMGRAIVRNPKVFLMDEPLSNLDAKLRVQMRSEISSLHNRLGATIIYVTHDQTEAMTLGTRIVVLKDGVIMQVDSPQKLYNQPNNLFVAGFLSLIHI
;
A
#
# COMPACT_ATOMS: atom_id res chain seq x y z
N MET A 1 -12.17 13.03 0.00
CA MET A 1 -11.14 12.80 -1.01
C MET A 1 -9.80 13.10 -0.38
N ALA A 2 -8.81 12.24 -0.54
CA ALA A 2 -7.59 12.37 0.24
C ALA A 2 -6.40 12.63 -0.68
N SER A 3 -5.92 13.87 -0.71
CA SER A 3 -4.58 14.21 -1.18
C SER A 3 -3.56 13.88 -0.09
N LEU A 4 -2.33 13.54 -0.50
CA LEU A 4 -1.24 13.31 0.42
C LEU A 4 0.00 14.07 -0.07
N SER A 5 0.68 14.76 0.85
CA SER A 5 1.89 15.52 0.57
C SER A 5 2.99 15.15 1.56
N LEU A 6 4.17 14.82 1.05
CA LEU A 6 5.39 14.69 1.81
C LEU A 6 6.31 15.85 1.42
N LYS A 7 6.74 16.64 2.42
CA LYS A 7 7.58 17.83 2.21
C LYS A 7 8.88 17.69 2.99
N ASN A 8 9.99 17.56 2.27
CA ASN A 8 11.34 17.41 2.82
C ASN A 8 11.45 16.33 3.91
N VAL A 9 10.70 15.23 3.73
CA VAL A 9 10.62 14.17 4.73
C VAL A 9 11.93 13.38 4.76
N CYS A 10 12.51 13.28 5.96
CA CYS A 10 13.71 12.51 6.22
C CYS A 10 13.49 11.47 7.34
N LYS A 11 14.22 10.37 7.25
CA LYS A 11 14.34 9.38 8.32
C LYS A 11 15.79 9.08 8.61
N VAL A 12 16.20 9.40 9.84
CA VAL A 12 17.51 9.06 10.40
C VAL A 12 17.29 8.14 11.60
N TYR A 13 17.90 6.97 11.58
CA TYR A 13 17.85 6.03 12.70
C TYR A 13 18.88 6.41 13.79
N PRO A 14 18.74 5.92 15.04
CA PRO A 14 19.67 6.26 16.14
C PRO A 14 21.15 5.91 15.88
N ASN A 15 21.42 4.97 14.98
CA ASN A 15 22.77 4.61 14.55
C ASN A 15 23.37 5.55 13.48
N GLY A 16 22.68 6.64 13.14
CA GLY A 16 23.08 7.60 12.11
C GLY A 16 22.76 7.19 10.67
N PHE A 17 22.11 6.04 10.46
CA PHE A 17 21.73 5.61 9.10
C PHE A 17 20.54 6.44 8.58
N GLU A 18 20.75 7.13 7.46
CA GLU A 18 19.73 7.91 6.75
C GLU A 18 18.98 7.01 5.75
N ALA A 19 17.83 6.52 6.16
CA ALA A 19 17.01 5.63 5.34
C ALA A 19 16.17 6.35 4.29
N VAL A 20 15.77 7.60 4.54
CA VAL A 20 15.00 8.47 3.64
C VAL A 20 15.56 9.88 3.72
N LYS A 21 15.80 10.51 2.57
CA LYS A 21 16.50 11.79 2.44
C LYS A 21 15.68 12.73 1.57
N ASP A 22 15.27 13.87 2.12
CA ASP A 22 14.60 14.96 1.41
C ASP A 22 13.49 14.45 0.47
N PHE A 23 12.61 13.61 0.99
CA PHE A 23 11.56 12.97 0.22
C PHE A 23 10.41 13.97 -0.02
N ASN A 24 10.25 14.39 -1.27
CA ASN A 24 9.22 15.33 -1.69
C ASN A 24 8.28 14.65 -2.68
N LEU A 25 6.98 14.56 -2.34
CA LEU A 25 5.97 13.94 -3.20
C LEU A 25 4.59 14.51 -2.92
N GLU A 26 3.93 14.96 -3.98
CA GLU A 26 2.52 15.29 -3.97
C GLU A 26 1.72 14.16 -4.61
N VAL A 27 0.71 13.67 -3.92
CA VAL A 27 -0.21 12.62 -4.38
C VAL A 27 -1.61 13.19 -4.44
N GLU A 28 -2.22 13.12 -5.61
CA GLU A 28 -3.58 13.58 -5.83
C GLU A 28 -4.61 12.56 -5.33
N ASP A 29 -5.84 13.01 -5.15
CA ASP A 29 -6.95 12.13 -4.82
C ASP A 29 -7.15 11.06 -5.89
N LYS A 30 -7.37 9.81 -5.46
CA LYS A 30 -7.57 8.63 -6.33
C LYS A 30 -6.36 8.22 -7.16
N GLU A 31 -5.18 8.75 -6.90
CA GLU A 31 -3.96 8.27 -7.53
C GLU A 31 -3.55 6.89 -7.04
N PHE A 32 -2.98 6.09 -7.95
CA PHE A 32 -2.31 4.85 -7.62
C PHE A 32 -0.79 5.03 -7.78
N ILE A 33 -0.15 5.38 -6.66
CA ILE A 33 1.30 5.62 -6.61
C ILE A 33 2.03 4.33 -6.27
N ILE A 34 3.09 4.03 -7.03
CA ILE A 34 3.96 2.88 -6.74
C ILE A 34 5.35 3.34 -6.35
N PHE A 35 5.83 2.87 -5.20
CA PHE A 35 7.22 2.99 -4.79
C PHE A 35 8.00 1.76 -5.26
N VAL A 36 9.01 1.96 -6.09
CA VAL A 36 9.84 0.88 -6.64
C VAL A 36 11.31 1.21 -6.46
N GLY A 37 12.15 0.19 -6.32
CA GLY A 37 13.59 0.35 -6.14
C GLY A 37 14.24 -0.87 -5.49
N PRO A 38 15.56 -0.91 -5.38
CA PRO A 38 16.30 -2.01 -4.75
C PRO A 38 15.90 -2.23 -3.28
N SER A 39 16.25 -3.40 -2.74
CA SER A 39 16.06 -3.66 -1.31
C SER A 39 16.87 -2.63 -0.48
N GLY A 40 16.26 -2.16 0.61
CA GLY A 40 16.90 -1.19 1.52
C GLY A 40 16.88 0.29 1.03
N CYS A 41 16.28 0.62 -0.11
CA CYS A 41 16.25 2.01 -0.62
C CYS A 41 15.20 2.93 0.06
N GLY A 42 14.55 2.53 1.14
CA GLY A 42 13.65 3.38 1.92
C GLY A 42 12.14 3.23 1.63
N LYS A 43 11.70 2.39 0.69
CA LYS A 43 10.28 2.20 0.31
C LYS A 43 9.35 1.89 1.49
N SER A 44 9.59 0.77 2.17
CA SER A 44 8.78 0.34 3.31
C SER A 44 8.94 1.28 4.51
N THR A 45 10.09 1.91 4.68
CA THR A 45 10.31 2.94 5.70
C THR A 45 9.40 4.14 5.44
N THR A 46 9.37 4.67 4.20
CA THR A 46 8.48 5.76 3.81
C THR A 46 7.01 5.38 3.98
N LEU A 47 6.63 4.16 3.55
CA LEU A 47 5.26 3.66 3.73
C LEU A 47 4.87 3.61 5.22
N ARG A 48 5.77 3.14 6.09
CA ARG A 48 5.55 3.08 7.54
C ARG A 48 5.48 4.46 8.19
N MET A 49 6.26 5.44 7.72
CA MET A 49 6.13 6.84 8.16
C MET A 49 4.75 7.41 7.81
N ILE A 50 4.25 7.15 6.61
CA ILE A 50 2.88 7.54 6.22
C ILE A 50 1.85 6.85 7.13
N ALA A 51 2.07 5.57 7.46
CA ALA A 51 1.21 4.81 8.37
C ALA A 51 1.28 5.29 9.83
N GLY A 52 2.29 6.05 10.21
CA GLY A 52 2.58 6.41 11.62
C GLY A 52 3.18 5.28 12.43
N LEU A 53 3.67 4.23 11.75
CA LEU A 53 4.36 3.08 12.36
C LEU A 53 5.86 3.33 12.51
N GLU A 54 6.35 4.42 11.92
CA GLU A 54 7.72 4.88 11.98
C GLU A 54 7.69 6.41 12.13
N GLU A 55 8.51 6.97 13.01
CA GLU A 55 8.59 8.41 13.22
C GLU A 55 9.34 9.10 12.08
N ILE A 56 8.85 10.26 11.68
CA ILE A 56 9.51 11.18 10.75
C ILE A 56 10.58 11.96 11.53
N SER A 57 11.84 11.94 11.08
CA SER A 57 12.92 12.67 11.75
C SER A 57 12.90 14.17 11.45
N SER A 58 12.52 14.56 10.23
CA SER A 58 12.29 15.96 9.82
C SER A 58 11.39 16.02 8.60
N GLY A 59 10.86 17.21 8.30
CA GLY A 59 9.88 17.41 7.23
C GLY A 59 8.45 17.19 7.70
N GLU A 60 7.50 17.26 6.77
CA GLU A 60 6.06 17.21 7.07
C GLU A 60 5.34 16.18 6.21
N LEU A 61 4.48 15.38 6.83
CA LEU A 61 3.46 14.56 6.17
C LEU A 61 2.10 15.22 6.35
N ILE A 62 1.45 15.51 5.24
CA ILE A 62 0.12 16.13 5.21
C ILE A 62 -0.85 15.17 4.51
N ILE A 63 -1.99 14.89 5.13
CA ILE A 63 -3.09 14.13 4.51
C ILE A 63 -4.34 14.99 4.61
N ASP A 64 -4.96 15.26 3.46
CA ASP A 64 -6.19 16.05 3.39
C ASP A 64 -6.03 17.45 4.04
N GLY A 65 -4.88 18.10 3.82
CA GLY A 65 -4.55 19.40 4.37
C GLY A 65 -4.17 19.42 5.85
N LYS A 66 -4.13 18.25 6.53
CA LYS A 66 -3.79 18.14 7.94
C LYS A 66 -2.40 17.51 8.12
N VAL A 67 -1.54 18.16 8.91
CA VAL A 67 -0.24 17.60 9.32
C VAL A 67 -0.46 16.36 10.18
N MET A 68 0.23 15.26 9.84
CA MET A 68 0.05 13.94 10.45
C MET A 68 1.23 13.47 11.29
N ASN A 69 2.32 14.23 11.38
CA ASN A 69 3.55 13.79 12.04
C ASN A 69 3.29 13.19 13.45
N ASP A 70 2.52 13.91 14.27
CA ASP A 70 2.24 13.54 15.67
C ASP A 70 0.88 12.81 15.84
N VAL A 71 0.19 12.49 14.73
CA VAL A 71 -1.09 11.78 14.77
C VAL A 71 -0.85 10.28 14.89
N GLU A 72 -1.46 9.63 15.88
CA GLU A 72 -1.34 8.18 16.06
C GLU A 72 -1.90 7.40 14.86
N PRO A 73 -1.34 6.21 14.54
CA PRO A 73 -1.77 5.39 13.39
C PRO A 73 -3.27 5.12 13.32
N LYS A 74 -3.92 4.93 14.47
CA LYS A 74 -5.37 4.64 14.57
C LYS A 74 -6.25 5.80 14.10
N ASP A 75 -5.73 7.05 14.17
CA ASP A 75 -6.45 8.30 13.92
C ASP A 75 -6.12 8.91 12.54
N ARG A 76 -5.23 8.29 11.76
CA ARG A 76 -4.83 8.78 10.42
C ARG A 76 -5.82 8.47 9.29
N ASP A 77 -6.88 7.73 9.56
CA ASP A 77 -7.87 7.28 8.58
C ASP A 77 -7.28 6.57 7.34
N ILE A 78 -6.28 5.76 7.59
CA ILE A 78 -5.58 4.94 6.61
C ILE A 78 -5.75 3.45 6.91
N ALA A 79 -5.56 2.60 5.90
CA ALA A 79 -5.48 1.16 6.09
C ALA A 79 -4.22 0.61 5.45
N MET A 80 -3.56 -0.34 6.11
CA MET A 80 -2.33 -0.95 5.63
C MET A 80 -2.51 -2.46 5.42
N VAL A 81 -2.06 -2.93 4.26
CA VAL A 81 -1.91 -4.36 3.93
C VAL A 81 -0.43 -4.70 4.00
N PHE A 82 -0.08 -5.64 4.88
CA PHE A 82 1.30 -6.06 5.10
C PHE A 82 1.69 -7.22 4.19
N GLN A 83 2.96 -7.37 3.91
CA GLN A 83 3.55 -8.44 3.12
C GLN A 83 3.15 -9.85 3.61
N ASN A 84 3.08 -10.06 4.91
CA ASN A 84 2.68 -11.33 5.54
C ASN A 84 1.18 -11.44 5.81
N TYR A 85 0.37 -10.52 5.23
CA TYR A 85 -1.08 -10.39 5.40
C TYR A 85 -1.53 -10.07 6.84
N ALA A 86 -0.75 -10.38 7.85
CA ALA A 86 -0.99 -10.14 9.29
C ALA A 86 -2.42 -10.54 9.75
N LEU A 87 -2.91 -11.70 9.26
CA LEU A 87 -4.22 -12.23 9.65
C LEU A 87 -4.16 -12.86 11.04
N TYR A 88 -5.22 -12.70 11.81
CA TYR A 88 -5.39 -13.37 13.10
C TYR A 88 -5.75 -14.85 12.88
N PRO A 89 -4.86 -15.81 13.19
CA PRO A 89 -5.04 -17.21 12.79
C PRO A 89 -6.17 -17.92 13.51
N HIS A 90 -6.56 -17.44 14.68
CA HIS A 90 -7.65 -18.01 15.50
C HIS A 90 -9.03 -17.48 15.10
N MET A 91 -9.10 -16.39 14.37
CA MET A 91 -10.34 -15.75 13.91
C MET A 91 -10.79 -16.33 12.56
N THR A 92 -12.10 -16.28 12.30
CA THR A 92 -12.67 -16.56 10.97
C THR A 92 -12.31 -15.45 9.98
N VAL A 93 -12.61 -15.63 8.68
CA VAL A 93 -12.51 -14.60 7.65
C VAL A 93 -13.40 -13.42 8.05
N PHE A 94 -14.66 -13.68 8.43
CA PHE A 94 -15.58 -12.65 8.90
C PHE A 94 -14.98 -11.85 10.07
N ASP A 95 -14.48 -12.54 11.09
CA ASP A 95 -13.93 -11.87 12.28
C ASP A 95 -12.66 -11.08 11.98
N ASN A 96 -11.80 -11.59 11.09
CA ASN A 96 -10.63 -10.84 10.61
C ASN A 96 -11.04 -9.52 9.95
N MET A 97 -12.03 -9.54 9.06
CA MET A 97 -12.53 -8.35 8.38
C MET A 97 -13.23 -7.40 9.36
N ALA A 98 -14.06 -7.94 10.26
CA ALA A 98 -14.84 -7.17 11.22
C ALA A 98 -14.01 -6.55 12.36
N PHE A 99 -12.79 -7.02 12.60
CA PHE A 99 -12.02 -6.71 13.81
C PHE A 99 -11.87 -5.20 14.07
N GLY A 100 -11.45 -4.44 13.07
CA GLY A 100 -11.28 -2.98 13.20
C GLY A 100 -12.57 -2.22 13.48
N LEU A 101 -13.70 -2.69 12.95
CA LEU A 101 -15.02 -2.11 13.20
C LEU A 101 -15.51 -2.44 14.62
N LYS A 102 -15.24 -3.67 15.10
CA LYS A 102 -15.56 -4.08 16.48
C LYS A 102 -14.81 -3.22 17.51
N LEU A 103 -13.53 -2.93 17.28
CA LEU A 103 -12.73 -2.04 18.14
C LEU A 103 -13.29 -0.61 18.19
N ARG A 104 -13.85 -0.12 17.07
CA ARG A 104 -14.51 1.18 16.99
C ARG A 104 -15.95 1.16 17.53
N LYS A 105 -16.40 0.03 18.11
CA LYS A 105 -17.76 -0.15 18.66
C LYS A 105 -18.89 0.12 17.65
N VAL A 106 -18.65 -0.17 16.37
CA VAL A 106 -19.69 -0.07 15.32
C VAL A 106 -20.81 -1.09 15.60
N PRO A 107 -22.09 -0.76 15.36
CA PRO A 107 -23.22 -1.67 15.55
C PRO A 107 -23.06 -2.98 14.76
N LYS A 108 -23.51 -4.10 15.35
CA LYS A 108 -23.33 -5.45 14.75
C LYS A 108 -23.94 -5.57 13.35
N ASP A 109 -25.11 -4.98 13.12
CA ASP A 109 -25.78 -5.06 11.83
C ASP A 109 -25.03 -4.27 10.75
N GLU A 110 -24.44 -3.13 11.10
CA GLU A 110 -23.59 -2.35 10.21
C GLU A 110 -22.28 -3.10 9.90
N ILE A 111 -21.65 -3.73 10.92
CA ILE A 111 -20.47 -4.59 10.70
C ILE A 111 -20.80 -5.69 9.70
N LYS A 112 -21.94 -6.39 9.89
CA LYS A 112 -22.36 -7.48 9.01
C LYS A 112 -22.52 -6.99 7.58
N ALA A 113 -23.24 -5.90 7.36
CA ALA A 113 -23.47 -5.31 6.05
C ALA A 113 -22.14 -4.94 5.35
N LYS A 114 -21.22 -4.25 6.04
CA LYS A 114 -19.93 -3.84 5.48
C LYS A 114 -19.03 -5.05 5.15
N VAL A 115 -19.02 -6.07 6.00
CA VAL A 115 -18.24 -7.29 5.75
C VAL A 115 -18.79 -8.08 4.58
N GLU A 116 -20.12 -8.23 4.47
CA GLU A 116 -20.77 -8.92 3.34
C GLU A 116 -20.54 -8.18 2.03
N GLU A 117 -20.61 -6.85 2.03
CA GLU A 117 -20.30 -6.02 0.86
C GLU A 117 -18.84 -6.21 0.41
N ALA A 118 -17.87 -6.10 1.33
CA ALA A 118 -16.47 -6.30 1.02
C ALA A 118 -16.18 -7.75 0.59
N ALA A 119 -16.84 -8.74 1.19
CA ALA A 119 -16.73 -10.14 0.79
C ALA A 119 -17.22 -10.38 -0.64
N ARG A 120 -18.32 -9.72 -1.04
CA ARG A 120 -18.84 -9.78 -2.41
C ARG A 120 -17.88 -9.15 -3.42
N ILE A 121 -17.26 -8.02 -3.06
CA ILE A 121 -16.26 -7.35 -3.90
C ILE A 121 -15.05 -8.25 -4.18
N LEU A 122 -14.69 -9.10 -3.20
CA LEU A 122 -13.46 -9.89 -3.17
C LEU A 122 -13.70 -11.40 -3.40
N ASP A 123 -14.91 -11.82 -3.76
CA ASP A 123 -15.29 -13.25 -3.92
C ASP A 123 -14.97 -14.12 -2.68
N LEU A 124 -15.28 -13.61 -1.49
CA LEU A 124 -15.02 -14.27 -0.20
C LEU A 124 -16.28 -14.77 0.49
N GLU A 125 -17.47 -14.56 -0.07
CA GLU A 125 -18.78 -14.84 0.57
C GLU A 125 -18.86 -16.28 1.12
N LYS A 126 -18.41 -17.26 0.32
CA LYS A 126 -18.42 -18.69 0.70
C LYS A 126 -17.31 -19.09 1.68
N LEU A 127 -16.47 -18.14 2.07
CA LEU A 127 -15.27 -18.39 2.89
C LEU A 127 -15.36 -17.71 4.26
N LEU A 128 -16.42 -16.93 4.54
CA LEU A 128 -16.55 -16.09 5.74
C LEU A 128 -16.36 -16.85 7.05
N ASP A 129 -16.81 -18.11 7.12
CA ASP A 129 -16.70 -18.96 8.31
C ASP A 129 -15.37 -19.72 8.41
N ARG A 130 -14.53 -19.67 7.38
CA ARG A 130 -13.24 -20.36 7.38
C ARG A 130 -12.19 -19.60 8.19
N LYS A 131 -11.18 -20.33 8.67
CA LYS A 131 -9.99 -19.75 9.31
C LYS A 131 -8.84 -19.62 8.30
N PRO A 132 -7.85 -18.73 8.53
CA PRO A 132 -6.75 -18.49 7.60
C PRO A 132 -5.97 -19.73 7.18
N LYS A 133 -5.85 -20.74 8.05
CA LYS A 133 -5.17 -22.02 7.75
C LYS A 133 -5.85 -22.84 6.63
N ALA A 134 -7.15 -22.63 6.42
CA ALA A 134 -7.95 -23.33 5.40
C ALA A 134 -8.05 -22.52 4.08
N LEU A 135 -7.22 -21.50 3.89
CA LEU A 135 -7.23 -20.61 2.74
C LEU A 135 -5.96 -20.75 1.91
N SER A 136 -6.09 -20.57 0.58
CA SER A 136 -4.93 -20.40 -0.31
C SER A 136 -4.22 -19.06 -0.07
N GLY A 137 -3.02 -18.87 -0.64
CA GLY A 137 -2.27 -17.60 -0.57
C GLY A 137 -3.09 -16.40 -1.04
N GLY A 138 -3.69 -16.49 -2.23
CA GLY A 138 -4.54 -15.42 -2.78
C GLY A 138 -5.80 -15.17 -1.96
N GLN A 139 -6.42 -16.21 -1.40
CA GLN A 139 -7.56 -16.04 -0.50
C GLN A 139 -7.16 -15.29 0.78
N ARG A 140 -6.02 -15.63 1.38
CA ARG A 140 -5.49 -14.88 2.56
C ARG A 140 -5.23 -13.42 2.22
N GLN A 141 -4.67 -13.14 1.05
CA GLN A 141 -4.46 -11.78 0.59
C GLN A 141 -5.77 -11.02 0.43
N ARG A 142 -6.78 -11.60 -0.24
CA ARG A 142 -8.11 -10.98 -0.37
C ARG A 142 -8.73 -10.70 1.01
N VAL A 143 -8.56 -11.57 1.99
CA VAL A 143 -9.03 -11.31 3.37
C VAL A 143 -8.30 -10.12 3.99
N ALA A 144 -6.98 -9.98 3.78
CA ALA A 144 -6.23 -8.82 4.26
C ALA A 144 -6.70 -7.52 3.59
N MET A 145 -6.99 -7.55 2.29
CA MET A 145 -7.60 -6.43 1.56
C MET A 145 -9.00 -6.12 2.08
N GLY A 146 -9.84 -7.14 2.31
CA GLY A 146 -11.18 -6.99 2.88
C GLY A 146 -11.15 -6.31 4.25
N ARG A 147 -10.21 -6.69 5.11
CA ARG A 147 -9.99 -6.03 6.41
C ARG A 147 -9.66 -4.53 6.27
N ALA A 148 -8.98 -4.14 5.20
CA ALA A 148 -8.70 -2.75 4.89
C ALA A 148 -9.95 -2.02 4.34
N ILE A 149 -10.66 -2.64 3.40
CA ILE A 149 -11.81 -2.06 2.68
C ILE A 149 -12.98 -1.76 3.62
N VAL A 150 -13.33 -2.66 4.54
CA VAL A 150 -14.47 -2.49 5.47
C VAL A 150 -14.39 -1.21 6.31
N ARG A 151 -13.18 -0.65 6.47
CA ARG A 151 -12.96 0.61 7.20
C ARG A 151 -13.24 1.84 6.35
N ASN A 152 -13.38 1.68 5.03
CA ASN A 152 -13.50 2.74 4.04
C ASN A 152 -12.45 3.86 4.25
N PRO A 153 -11.14 3.53 4.27
CA PRO A 153 -10.10 4.49 4.58
C PRO A 153 -9.90 5.48 3.44
N LYS A 154 -9.36 6.65 3.76
CA LYS A 154 -9.01 7.67 2.77
C LYS A 154 -7.82 7.25 1.90
N VAL A 155 -6.84 6.55 2.47
CA VAL A 155 -5.62 6.09 1.80
C VAL A 155 -5.37 4.62 2.11
N PHE A 156 -5.09 3.82 1.08
CA PHE A 156 -4.62 2.46 1.21
C PHE A 156 -3.10 2.40 1.07
N LEU A 157 -2.45 1.74 2.00
CA LEU A 157 -1.01 1.47 1.99
C LEU A 157 -0.79 -0.03 1.80
N MET A 158 0.01 -0.43 0.82
CA MET A 158 0.27 -1.83 0.50
C MET A 158 1.78 -2.09 0.46
N ASP A 159 2.29 -2.86 1.43
CA ASP A 159 3.72 -3.22 1.55
C ASP A 159 3.97 -4.59 0.92
N GLU A 160 4.45 -4.63 -0.31
CA GLU A 160 4.76 -5.83 -1.11
C GLU A 160 3.66 -6.92 -1.06
N PRO A 161 2.39 -6.61 -1.31
CA PRO A 161 1.28 -7.52 -1.02
C PRO A 161 1.28 -8.79 -1.89
N LEU A 162 1.97 -8.79 -3.04
CA LEU A 162 2.01 -9.93 -3.97
C LEU A 162 3.27 -10.78 -3.85
N SER A 163 4.26 -10.38 -3.05
CA SER A 163 5.58 -11.03 -3.00
C SER A 163 5.54 -12.53 -2.61
N ASN A 164 4.57 -12.92 -1.79
CA ASN A 164 4.42 -14.30 -1.29
C ASN A 164 3.53 -15.20 -2.18
N LEU A 165 3.19 -14.75 -3.39
CA LEU A 165 2.35 -15.50 -4.32
C LEU A 165 3.18 -16.10 -5.46
N ASP A 166 2.72 -17.24 -5.99
CA ASP A 166 3.26 -17.80 -7.22
C ASP A 166 2.97 -16.91 -8.44
N ALA A 167 3.71 -17.11 -9.53
CA ALA A 167 3.67 -16.25 -10.71
C ALA A 167 2.26 -16.16 -11.33
N LYS A 168 1.54 -17.29 -11.42
CA LYS A 168 0.19 -17.33 -12.02
C LYS A 168 -0.80 -16.54 -11.17
N LEU A 169 -0.78 -16.76 -9.87
CA LEU A 169 -1.67 -16.08 -8.92
C LEU A 169 -1.34 -14.59 -8.84
N ARG A 170 -0.06 -14.21 -8.94
CA ARG A 170 0.38 -12.81 -8.97
C ARG A 170 -0.22 -12.05 -10.16
N VAL A 171 -0.24 -12.65 -11.37
CA VAL A 171 -0.88 -12.05 -12.55
C VAL A 171 -2.37 -11.80 -12.30
N GLN A 172 -3.08 -12.81 -11.77
CA GLN A 172 -4.50 -12.68 -11.46
C GLN A 172 -4.74 -11.56 -10.43
N MET A 173 -3.98 -11.55 -9.35
CA MET A 173 -4.14 -10.57 -8.26
C MET A 173 -3.82 -9.13 -8.69
N ARG A 174 -2.91 -8.92 -9.63
CA ARG A 174 -2.69 -7.59 -10.23
C ARG A 174 -3.96 -7.06 -10.88
N SER A 175 -4.62 -7.87 -11.72
CA SER A 175 -5.89 -7.48 -12.36
C SER A 175 -6.97 -7.16 -11.31
N GLU A 176 -7.03 -7.94 -10.24
CA GLU A 176 -8.00 -7.72 -9.15
C GLU A 176 -7.72 -6.40 -8.39
N ILE A 177 -6.45 -6.09 -8.09
CA ILE A 177 -6.07 -4.84 -7.43
C ILE A 177 -6.39 -3.63 -8.31
N SER A 178 -6.09 -3.71 -9.63
CA SER A 178 -6.44 -2.65 -10.58
C SER A 178 -7.97 -2.43 -10.65
N SER A 179 -8.74 -3.52 -10.75
CA SER A 179 -10.20 -3.46 -10.75
C SER A 179 -10.75 -2.88 -9.43
N LEU A 180 -10.14 -3.24 -8.31
CA LEU A 180 -10.51 -2.73 -6.99
C LEU A 180 -10.25 -1.23 -6.87
N HIS A 181 -9.09 -0.75 -7.33
CA HIS A 181 -8.75 0.68 -7.36
C HIS A 181 -9.82 1.47 -8.15
N ASN A 182 -10.15 1.00 -9.37
CA ASN A 182 -11.16 1.65 -10.21
C ASN A 182 -12.55 1.66 -9.56
N ARG A 183 -12.90 0.61 -8.81
CA ARG A 183 -14.21 0.49 -8.14
C ARG A 183 -14.30 1.37 -6.89
N LEU A 184 -13.25 1.40 -6.08
CA LEU A 184 -13.23 2.15 -4.83
C LEU A 184 -12.95 3.64 -5.04
N GLY A 185 -12.22 4.00 -6.10
CA GLY A 185 -11.75 5.37 -6.34
C GLY A 185 -10.95 5.90 -5.15
N ALA A 186 -10.12 5.03 -4.54
CA ALA A 186 -9.33 5.37 -3.35
C ALA A 186 -7.88 5.69 -3.73
N THR A 187 -7.22 6.56 -2.97
CA THR A 187 -5.78 6.81 -3.11
C THR A 187 -5.01 5.59 -2.60
N ILE A 188 -4.11 5.06 -3.42
CA ILE A 188 -3.29 3.87 -3.09
C ILE A 188 -1.81 4.23 -3.15
N ILE A 189 -1.05 3.86 -2.12
CA ILE A 189 0.41 3.84 -2.13
C ILE A 189 0.85 2.37 -2.00
N TYR A 190 1.54 1.89 -3.01
CA TYR A 190 1.92 0.50 -3.17
C TYR A 190 3.44 0.37 -3.25
N VAL A 191 4.01 -0.48 -2.42
CA VAL A 191 5.44 -0.80 -2.46
C VAL A 191 5.65 -2.12 -3.16
N THR A 192 6.60 -2.17 -4.08
CA THR A 192 7.05 -3.41 -4.73
C THR A 192 8.52 -3.33 -5.14
N HIS A 193 9.13 -4.48 -5.36
CA HIS A 193 10.41 -4.61 -6.06
C HIS A 193 10.22 -5.18 -7.48
N ASP A 194 8.99 -5.55 -7.87
CA ASP A 194 8.65 -6.11 -9.18
C ASP A 194 8.33 -4.97 -10.15
N GLN A 195 9.17 -4.86 -11.20
CA GLN A 195 9.03 -3.83 -12.24
C GLN A 195 7.74 -3.99 -13.04
N THR A 196 7.31 -5.25 -13.28
CA THR A 196 6.08 -5.52 -14.03
C THR A 196 4.86 -5.04 -13.25
N GLU A 197 4.84 -5.22 -11.92
CA GLU A 197 3.80 -4.66 -11.06
C GLU A 197 3.78 -3.13 -11.17
N ALA A 198 4.96 -2.50 -11.06
CA ALA A 198 5.08 -1.06 -11.13
C ALA A 198 4.55 -0.50 -12.46
N MET A 199 4.96 -1.09 -13.58
CA MET A 199 4.61 -0.62 -14.91
C MET A 199 3.14 -0.89 -15.31
N THR A 200 2.46 -1.83 -14.61
CA THR A 200 1.10 -2.25 -14.98
C THR A 200 0.00 -1.72 -14.05
N LEU A 201 0.31 -1.41 -12.80
CA LEU A 201 -0.68 -0.99 -11.80
C LEU A 201 -0.71 0.51 -11.56
N GLY A 202 0.46 1.17 -11.56
CA GLY A 202 0.56 2.56 -11.13
C GLY A 202 0.06 3.57 -12.15
N THR A 203 -0.61 4.61 -11.67
CA THR A 203 -0.82 5.84 -12.45
C THR A 203 0.47 6.65 -12.52
N ARG A 204 1.23 6.66 -11.42
CA ARG A 204 2.60 7.20 -11.32
C ARG A 204 3.49 6.26 -10.53
N ILE A 205 4.78 6.28 -10.86
CA ILE A 205 5.81 5.46 -10.22
C ILE A 205 6.87 6.38 -9.63
N VAL A 206 7.24 6.13 -8.40
CA VAL A 206 8.37 6.77 -7.69
C VAL A 206 9.51 5.77 -7.67
N VAL A 207 10.55 6.04 -8.44
CA VAL A 207 11.78 5.22 -8.48
C VAL A 207 12.72 5.71 -7.39
N LEU A 208 13.09 4.81 -6.47
CA LEU A 208 13.89 5.11 -5.29
C LEU A 208 15.26 4.43 -5.35
N LYS A 209 16.29 5.13 -4.90
CA LYS A 209 17.64 4.59 -4.67
C LYS A 209 18.27 5.28 -3.46
N ASP A 210 18.84 4.49 -2.55
CA ASP A 210 19.63 4.97 -1.40
C ASP A 210 18.94 6.08 -0.58
N GLY A 211 17.62 5.97 -0.40
CA GLY A 211 16.79 6.92 0.34
C GLY A 211 16.34 8.15 -0.45
N VAL A 212 16.68 8.25 -1.74
CA VAL A 212 16.39 9.42 -2.58
C VAL A 212 15.45 9.06 -3.73
N ILE A 213 14.56 9.98 -4.09
CA ILE A 213 13.74 9.89 -5.30
C ILE A 213 14.62 10.16 -6.53
N MET A 214 14.70 9.16 -7.41
CA MET A 214 15.45 9.28 -8.67
C MET A 214 14.60 9.85 -9.81
N GLN A 215 13.31 9.49 -9.85
CA GLN A 215 12.32 10.03 -10.79
C GLN A 215 10.91 9.69 -10.32
N VAL A 216 9.97 10.59 -10.61
CA VAL A 216 8.53 10.39 -10.42
C VAL A 216 7.82 10.71 -11.72
N ASP A 217 7.19 9.73 -12.34
CA ASP A 217 6.46 9.94 -13.59
C ASP A 217 5.45 8.80 -13.85
N SER A 218 4.65 8.96 -14.94
CA SER A 218 3.82 7.88 -15.45
C SER A 218 4.70 6.73 -15.97
N PRO A 219 4.21 5.48 -16.00
CA PRO A 219 4.95 4.33 -16.56
C PRO A 219 5.51 4.60 -17.95
N GLN A 220 4.68 5.18 -18.84
CA GLN A 220 5.08 5.49 -20.21
C GLN A 220 6.23 6.50 -20.29
N LYS A 221 6.20 7.53 -19.43
CA LYS A 221 7.24 8.57 -19.45
C LYS A 221 8.55 8.04 -18.83
N LEU A 222 8.48 7.25 -17.77
CA LEU A 222 9.64 6.56 -17.21
C LEU A 222 10.31 5.63 -18.24
N TYR A 223 9.49 4.95 -19.06
CA TYR A 223 9.99 4.08 -20.13
C TYR A 223 10.69 4.86 -21.24
N ASN A 224 10.07 5.93 -21.73
CA ASN A 224 10.55 6.67 -22.90
C ASN A 224 11.59 7.73 -22.58
N GLN A 225 11.60 8.26 -21.36
CA GLN A 225 12.41 9.39 -20.93
C GLN A 225 12.96 9.19 -19.53
N PRO A 226 13.81 8.17 -19.30
CA PRO A 226 14.45 7.99 -18.00
C PRO A 226 15.43 9.12 -17.72
N ASN A 227 15.35 9.73 -16.51
CA ASN A 227 16.18 10.88 -16.14
C ASN A 227 17.67 10.54 -15.99
N ASN A 228 18.01 9.26 -15.79
CA ASN A 228 19.39 8.82 -15.58
C ASN A 228 19.56 7.32 -15.89
N LEU A 229 20.81 6.89 -15.97
CA LEU A 229 21.17 5.49 -16.26
C LEU A 229 20.64 4.49 -15.22
N PHE A 230 20.52 4.92 -13.95
CA PHE A 230 19.96 4.05 -12.93
C PHE A 230 18.50 3.73 -13.21
N VAL A 231 17.67 4.74 -13.49
CA VAL A 231 16.25 4.55 -13.82
C VAL A 231 16.09 3.67 -15.05
N ALA A 232 16.86 3.95 -16.12
CA ALA A 232 16.87 3.17 -17.33
C ALA A 232 17.26 1.69 -17.09
N GLY A 233 18.34 1.45 -16.37
CA GLY A 233 18.83 0.10 -16.05
C GLY A 233 17.90 -0.63 -15.07
N PHE A 234 17.40 0.07 -14.04
CA PHE A 234 16.49 -0.52 -13.06
C PHE A 234 15.18 -0.99 -13.69
N LEU A 235 14.64 -0.25 -14.66
CA LEU A 235 13.41 -0.64 -15.39
C LEU A 235 13.69 -1.61 -16.54
N SER A 236 14.89 -2.16 -16.64
CA SER A 236 15.32 -3.08 -17.71
C SER A 236 15.16 -2.50 -19.12
N LEU A 237 15.26 -1.19 -19.26
CA LEU A 237 15.16 -0.49 -20.55
C LEU A 237 16.48 -0.54 -21.34
N ILE A 238 17.59 -0.88 -20.68
CA ILE A 238 18.92 -1.05 -21.26
C ILE A 238 19.34 -2.50 -21.03
N HIS A 239 19.27 -3.31 -22.06
CA HIS A 239 20.05 -4.54 -22.15
C HIS A 239 21.42 -4.15 -22.70
N ILE A 240 22.38 -3.96 -21.85
CA ILE A 240 23.79 -3.85 -22.23
C ILE A 240 24.40 -5.24 -22.25
#